data_0ecaaba4ba787deb10e3402f2e43c6fa
#
_entry.id   0ecaaba4ba787deb10e3402f2e43c6fa
#
_cell.length_a   1.000
_cell.length_b   1.000
_cell.length_c   1.000
_cell.angle_alpha   90.00
_cell.angle_beta   90.00
_cell.angle_gamma   90.00
#
_symmetry.space_group_name_H-M   'P 1'
#
loop_
_entity.id
_entity.type
_entity.pdbx_description
1 polymer ?
#
loop_
_entity_poly.entity_id
_entity_poly.type
_entity_poly.pdbx_seq_one_letter_code
_entity_poly.pdbx_strand_id
1 'polypeptide(L)'
;MDYLYKFKDGMTIVKDDMPLGDHCMHYSDDWESLLPFRVPGKMRKTKQLLNYNESVNIINRISYGVLSFFDEIPYSIPLDHIYMNGKFYFHTSKTGHKINGVGKQVSYTVVEDCGINEEKTTHNHRSVYILGILEEVESKETKKDVLETLVHTLCPTQKVDITDQMVDNVNILELDIQYMIGKEHIR
;
A
#
# COMPACT_ATOMS: atom_id res chain seq x y z
N MET A 1 -11.95 -14.61 -0.97
CA MET A 1 -12.24 -13.35 -1.68
C MET A 1 -11.12 -13.13 -2.66
N ASP A 2 -11.42 -13.05 -3.92
CA ASP A 2 -10.43 -13.06 -4.99
C ASP A 2 -10.07 -11.62 -5.33
N TYR A 3 -8.82 -11.29 -5.40
CA TYR A 3 -8.33 -9.95 -5.76
C TYR A 3 -7.03 -10.07 -6.52
N LEU A 4 -6.59 -9.09 -7.30
CA LEU A 4 -6.25 -7.82 -6.88
C LEU A 4 -5.51 -6.90 -7.77
N TYR A 5 -5.23 -7.20 -8.98
CA TYR A 5 -4.52 -6.27 -9.81
C TYR A 5 -5.42 -5.75 -10.90
N LYS A 6 -5.60 -4.42 -10.94
CA LYS A 6 -6.18 -3.77 -12.11
C LYS A 6 -5.09 -3.72 -13.18
N PHE A 7 -5.25 -4.53 -14.20
CA PHE A 7 -4.50 -4.37 -15.43
C PHE A 7 -5.32 -3.52 -16.40
N LYS A 8 -4.65 -3.01 -17.44
CA LYS A 8 -5.26 -2.18 -18.48
C LYS A 8 -6.58 -2.76 -19.04
N ASP A 9 -6.74 -4.07 -19.00
CA ASP A 9 -7.86 -4.80 -19.57
C ASP A 9 -8.79 -5.45 -18.53
N GLY A 10 -8.60 -5.20 -17.24
CA GLY A 10 -9.43 -5.78 -16.19
C GLY A 10 -8.68 -6.16 -14.92
N MET A 11 -9.36 -6.86 -14.04
CA MET A 11 -8.79 -7.34 -12.78
C MET A 11 -8.25 -8.74 -12.93
N THR A 12 -7.06 -8.95 -12.45
CA THR A 12 -6.54 -10.31 -12.23
C THR A 12 -6.95 -10.79 -10.85
N ILE A 13 -7.53 -11.97 -10.83
CA ILE A 13 -7.96 -12.62 -9.59
C ILE A 13 -6.78 -13.39 -9.01
N VAL A 14 -6.39 -13.07 -7.79
CA VAL A 14 -5.41 -13.82 -7.01
C VAL A 14 -6.14 -14.77 -6.07
N LYS A 15 -5.78 -16.03 -6.06
CA LYS A 15 -6.28 -16.98 -5.06
C LYS A 15 -5.55 -16.76 -3.74
N ASP A 16 -6.27 -16.94 -2.64
CA ASP A 16 -5.77 -16.69 -1.29
C ASP A 16 -4.53 -17.51 -0.90
N ASP A 17 -4.32 -18.65 -1.53
CA ASP A 17 -3.21 -19.57 -1.29
C ASP A 17 -2.00 -19.38 -2.22
N MET A 18 -2.08 -18.46 -3.19
CA MET A 18 -0.99 -18.20 -4.12
C MET A 18 -0.07 -17.09 -3.63
N PRO A 19 1.25 -17.25 -3.76
CA PRO A 19 2.19 -16.15 -3.57
C PRO A 19 1.89 -15.01 -4.54
N LEU A 20 1.87 -13.77 -4.04
CA LEU A 20 1.59 -12.59 -4.87
C LEU A 20 2.52 -12.48 -6.08
N GLY A 21 3.79 -12.85 -5.91
CA GLY A 21 4.77 -12.80 -6.99
C GLY A 21 4.51 -13.79 -8.12
N ASP A 22 3.88 -14.92 -7.85
CA ASP A 22 3.60 -15.92 -8.88
C ASP A 22 2.50 -15.45 -9.82
N HIS A 23 1.58 -14.62 -9.36
CA HIS A 23 0.58 -14.01 -10.20
C HIS A 23 1.15 -13.12 -11.28
N CYS A 24 2.17 -12.36 -10.94
CA CYS A 24 2.84 -11.48 -11.89
C CYS A 24 3.69 -12.26 -12.91
N MET A 25 3.99 -13.54 -12.64
CA MET A 25 4.87 -14.37 -13.46
C MET A 25 4.14 -15.26 -14.47
N HIS A 26 2.83 -15.45 -14.33
CA HIS A 26 2.03 -16.34 -15.17
C HIS A 26 1.45 -15.68 -16.42
N TYR A 27 1.59 -14.38 -16.55
CA TYR A 27 1.26 -13.71 -17.80
C TYR A 27 2.40 -13.90 -18.81
N SER A 28 2.05 -13.89 -20.09
CA SER A 28 2.99 -13.98 -21.21
C SER A 28 4.26 -13.17 -20.94
N ASP A 29 5.37 -13.54 -21.56
CA ASP A 29 6.66 -12.83 -21.40
C ASP A 29 6.56 -11.30 -21.63
N ASP A 30 5.46 -10.83 -22.21
CA ASP A 30 5.17 -9.43 -22.54
C ASP A 30 4.17 -8.75 -21.59
N TRP A 31 3.77 -9.38 -20.48
CA TRP A 31 2.75 -8.81 -19.59
C TRP A 31 3.13 -7.41 -19.04
N GLU A 32 4.42 -7.15 -18.84
CA GLU A 32 4.91 -5.84 -18.41
C GLU A 32 4.59 -4.74 -19.43
N SER A 33 4.53 -5.08 -20.72
CA SER A 33 4.17 -4.13 -21.78
C SER A 33 2.69 -3.78 -21.80
N LEU A 34 1.85 -4.59 -21.18
CA LEU A 34 0.41 -4.37 -21.09
C LEU A 34 0.02 -3.45 -19.93
N LEU A 35 0.92 -3.23 -18.98
CA LEU A 35 0.67 -2.34 -17.86
C LEU A 35 0.83 -0.89 -18.25
N PRO A 36 -0.05 -0.01 -17.77
CA PRO A 36 0.07 1.43 -17.99
C PRO A 36 1.26 2.05 -17.21
N PHE A 37 1.99 1.25 -16.45
CA PHE A 37 3.08 1.65 -15.57
C PHE A 37 4.15 0.56 -15.53
N ARG A 38 5.36 0.92 -15.13
CA ARG A 38 6.45 -0.03 -14.95
C ARG A 38 6.33 -0.71 -13.58
N VAL A 39 6.53 -2.02 -13.57
CA VAL A 39 6.64 -2.82 -12.34
C VAL A 39 8.09 -3.24 -12.13
N PRO A 40 8.48 -3.58 -10.88
CA PRO A 40 9.79 -4.16 -10.63
C PRO A 40 9.97 -5.44 -11.49
N GLY A 41 11.10 -5.53 -12.13
CA GLY A 41 11.41 -6.70 -12.99
C GLY A 41 11.45 -8.03 -12.21
N LYS A 42 11.82 -9.09 -12.87
CA LYS A 42 11.79 -10.48 -12.36
C LYS A 42 12.29 -10.61 -10.92
N MET A 43 11.41 -11.10 -10.06
CA MET A 43 11.70 -11.27 -8.62
C MET A 43 12.72 -12.39 -8.39
N ARG A 44 13.65 -12.11 -7.50
CA ARG A 44 14.60 -13.12 -6.98
C ARG A 44 14.03 -13.72 -5.69
N LYS A 45 14.39 -14.98 -5.41
CA LYS A 45 14.02 -15.69 -4.17
C LYS A 45 12.49 -15.81 -4.00
N THR A 46 11.83 -16.36 -4.98
CA THR A 46 10.37 -16.60 -4.99
C THR A 46 9.85 -17.39 -3.79
N LYS A 47 10.69 -18.23 -3.17
CA LYS A 47 10.36 -18.98 -1.95
C LYS A 47 10.12 -18.10 -0.71
N GLN A 48 10.43 -16.81 -0.79
CA GLN A 48 10.22 -15.83 0.28
C GLN A 48 9.01 -14.94 0.03
N LEU A 49 8.25 -15.22 -1.01
CA LEU A 49 7.03 -14.48 -1.32
C LEU A 49 5.91 -14.89 -0.37
N LEU A 50 5.19 -13.89 0.11
CA LEU A 50 3.99 -14.05 0.90
C LEU A 50 2.78 -14.14 -0.04
N ASN A 51 1.75 -14.85 0.41
CA ASN A 51 0.47 -14.81 -0.29
C ASN A 51 -0.29 -13.50 0.01
N TYR A 52 -1.44 -13.33 -0.65
CA TYR A 52 -2.26 -12.14 -0.49
C TYR A 52 -2.71 -11.90 0.95
N ASN A 53 -3.26 -12.92 1.59
CA ASN A 53 -3.79 -12.80 2.95
C ASN A 53 -2.70 -12.47 3.96
N GLU A 54 -1.52 -13.08 3.83
CA GLU A 54 -0.36 -12.76 4.67
C GLU A 54 0.07 -11.30 4.49
N SER A 55 0.06 -10.79 3.27
CA SER A 55 0.41 -9.41 2.96
C SER A 55 -0.63 -8.42 3.52
N VAL A 56 -1.92 -8.71 3.38
CA VAL A 56 -2.98 -7.90 3.97
C VAL A 56 -2.94 -7.92 5.50
N ASN A 57 -2.60 -9.07 6.09
CA ASN A 57 -2.42 -9.16 7.54
C ASN A 57 -1.28 -8.26 8.05
N ILE A 58 -0.18 -8.13 7.30
CA ILE A 58 0.90 -7.20 7.63
C ILE A 58 0.39 -5.75 7.51
N ILE A 59 -0.26 -5.41 6.42
CA ILE A 59 -0.82 -4.07 6.19
C ILE A 59 -1.75 -3.66 7.33
N ASN A 60 -2.64 -4.55 7.76
CA ASN A 60 -3.59 -4.26 8.84
C ASN A 60 -2.96 -4.18 10.23
N ARG A 61 -1.79 -4.78 10.41
CA ARG A 61 -1.09 -4.82 11.70
C ARG A 61 -0.12 -3.65 11.88
N ILE A 62 0.47 -3.20 10.79
CA ILE A 62 1.40 -2.08 10.76
C ILE A 62 0.65 -0.84 10.31
N SER A 63 0.62 0.20 11.14
CA SER A 63 -0.21 1.39 10.91
C SER A 63 0.42 2.42 9.97
N TYR A 64 1.68 2.27 9.58
CA TYR A 64 2.38 3.24 8.73
C TYR A 64 3.33 2.55 7.74
N GLY A 65 3.70 3.28 6.72
CA GLY A 65 4.69 2.87 5.74
C GLY A 65 5.35 4.08 5.09
N VAL A 66 6.10 3.86 4.04
CA VAL A 66 6.81 4.91 3.32
C VAL A 66 6.22 5.08 1.92
N LEU A 67 5.64 6.25 1.66
CA LEU A 67 5.21 6.68 0.33
C LEU A 67 6.41 7.26 -0.41
N SER A 68 6.61 6.84 -1.65
CA SER A 68 7.72 7.31 -2.48
C SER A 68 7.28 7.56 -3.92
N PHE A 69 7.75 8.65 -4.50
CA PHE A 69 7.55 9.00 -5.90
C PHE A 69 8.71 9.88 -6.42
N PHE A 70 8.72 10.11 -7.71
CA PHE A 70 9.68 10.99 -8.34
C PHE A 70 9.00 12.32 -8.71
N ASP A 71 9.59 13.42 -8.25
CA ASP A 71 9.17 14.78 -8.55
C ASP A 71 10.44 15.65 -8.69
N GLU A 72 11.01 15.67 -9.91
CA GLU A 72 12.34 16.20 -10.22
C GLU A 72 13.49 15.50 -9.46
N ILE A 73 13.26 15.18 -8.20
CA ILE A 73 14.12 14.36 -7.34
C ILE A 73 13.33 13.21 -6.73
N PRO A 74 13.97 12.11 -6.29
CA PRO A 74 13.32 11.09 -5.48
C PRO A 74 12.82 11.70 -4.17
N TYR A 75 11.55 11.47 -3.87
CA TYR A 75 10.92 11.91 -2.62
C TYR A 75 10.32 10.72 -1.88
N SER A 76 10.55 10.65 -0.57
CA SER A 76 10.02 9.60 0.29
C SER A 76 9.59 10.18 1.63
N ILE A 77 8.41 9.77 2.11
CA ILE A 77 7.85 10.24 3.38
C ILE A 77 7.11 9.11 4.10
N PRO A 78 7.33 8.91 5.42
CA PRO A 78 6.50 8.04 6.21
C PRO A 78 5.10 8.65 6.38
N LEU A 79 4.07 7.81 6.22
CA LEU A 79 2.66 8.19 6.41
C LEU A 79 1.93 7.05 7.12
N ASP A 80 1.06 7.42 8.07
CA ASP A 80 0.06 6.51 8.58
C ASP A 80 -0.95 6.19 7.49
N HIS A 81 -1.46 4.96 7.48
CA HIS A 81 -2.43 4.54 6.51
C HIS A 81 -3.65 3.87 7.14
N ILE A 82 -4.74 3.93 6.42
CA ILE A 82 -5.90 3.06 6.59
C ILE A 82 -6.03 2.21 5.34
N TYR A 83 -6.14 0.90 5.52
CA TYR A 83 -6.43 -0.02 4.43
C TYR A 83 -7.90 -0.43 4.51
N MET A 84 -8.67 0.02 3.55
CA MET A 84 -10.12 -0.18 3.51
C MET A 84 -10.57 -0.37 2.07
N ASN A 85 -11.47 -1.33 1.85
CA ASN A 85 -12.05 -1.61 0.54
C ASN A 85 -11.01 -1.89 -0.57
N GLY A 86 -9.85 -2.47 -0.22
CA GLY A 86 -8.80 -2.79 -1.17
C GLY A 86 -7.92 -1.60 -1.57
N LYS A 87 -7.99 -0.48 -0.86
CA LYS A 87 -7.23 0.74 -1.11
C LYS A 87 -6.54 1.23 0.15
N PHE A 88 -5.45 1.97 -0.04
CA PHE A 88 -4.86 2.74 1.05
C PHE A 88 -5.38 4.16 1.07
N TYR A 89 -5.60 4.66 2.27
CA TYR A 89 -5.98 6.06 2.49
C TYR A 89 -4.97 6.71 3.44
N PHE A 90 -4.61 7.95 3.13
CA PHE A 90 -3.65 8.74 3.88
C PHE A 90 -4.27 10.06 4.29
N HIS A 91 -4.31 10.32 5.59
CA HIS A 91 -4.67 11.64 6.10
C HIS A 91 -3.49 12.60 5.93
N THR A 92 -3.75 13.75 5.36
CA THR A 92 -2.71 14.74 5.11
C THR A 92 -3.21 16.18 5.21
N SER A 93 -2.28 17.10 5.38
CA SER A 93 -2.58 18.53 5.19
C SER A 93 -2.85 18.82 3.71
N LYS A 94 -3.60 19.88 3.45
CA LYS A 94 -3.91 20.35 2.08
C LYS A 94 -2.70 20.85 1.30
N THR A 95 -1.58 21.03 1.96
CA THR A 95 -0.34 21.55 1.38
C THR A 95 0.85 20.67 1.72
N GLY A 96 1.94 20.89 1.01
CA GLY A 96 3.20 20.18 1.22
C GLY A 96 3.58 19.33 0.01
N HIS A 97 4.85 18.97 -0.07
CA HIS A 97 5.46 18.33 -1.25
C HIS A 97 4.77 17.02 -1.67
N LYS A 98 4.20 16.28 -0.71
CA LYS A 98 3.49 15.03 -0.99
C LYS A 98 2.30 15.16 -1.95
N ILE A 99 1.70 16.36 -2.03
CA ILE A 99 0.59 16.63 -2.96
C ILE A 99 1.06 16.57 -4.42
N ASN A 100 2.32 16.81 -4.67
CA ASN A 100 2.90 16.68 -6.02
C ASN A 100 2.90 15.22 -6.53
N GLY A 101 2.65 14.26 -5.66
CA GLY A 101 2.45 12.86 -6.04
C GLY A 101 1.06 12.54 -6.59
N VAL A 102 0.08 13.43 -6.44
CA VAL A 102 -1.29 13.22 -6.93
C VAL A 102 -1.28 13.14 -8.47
N GLY A 103 -2.00 12.15 -9.01
CA GLY A 103 -2.01 11.82 -10.43
C GLY A 103 -0.78 11.05 -10.93
N LYS A 104 0.19 10.77 -10.06
CA LYS A 104 1.42 10.05 -10.43
C LYS A 104 1.38 8.60 -9.96
N GLN A 105 2.18 7.79 -10.63
CA GLN A 105 2.54 6.47 -10.11
C GLN A 105 3.45 6.67 -8.89
N VAL A 106 3.06 6.05 -7.78
CA VAL A 106 3.79 6.07 -6.53
C VAL A 106 4.04 4.66 -6.04
N SER A 107 5.04 4.49 -5.18
CA SER A 107 5.19 3.27 -4.40
C SER A 107 4.89 3.53 -2.94
N TYR A 108 4.33 2.51 -2.28
CA TYR A 108 4.15 2.51 -0.83
C TYR A 108 4.71 1.23 -0.26
N THR A 109 5.53 1.33 0.77
CA THR A 109 6.18 0.18 1.38
C THR A 109 5.85 0.11 2.86
N VAL A 110 5.27 -1.03 3.27
CA VAL A 110 5.02 -1.36 4.68
C VAL A 110 6.06 -2.38 5.12
N VAL A 111 6.67 -2.18 6.27
CA VAL A 111 7.69 -3.09 6.82
C VAL A 111 7.32 -3.50 8.24
N GLU A 112 7.32 -4.81 8.48
CA GLU A 112 7.19 -5.40 9.79
C GLU A 112 8.58 -5.84 10.27
N ASP A 113 9.03 -5.27 11.37
CA ASP A 113 10.24 -5.71 12.07
C ASP A 113 9.94 -7.00 12.82
N CYS A 114 10.72 -8.05 12.54
CA CYS A 114 10.63 -9.36 13.19
C CYS A 114 11.86 -9.66 14.07
N GLY A 115 12.65 -8.63 14.39
CA GLY A 115 13.80 -8.71 15.28
C GLY A 115 15.09 -9.20 14.61
N ILE A 116 16.12 -9.29 15.41
CA ILE A 116 17.46 -9.70 14.99
C ILE A 116 17.69 -11.17 15.32
N ASN A 117 18.16 -11.92 14.35
CA ASN A 117 18.72 -13.25 14.56
C ASN A 117 20.25 -13.13 14.70
N GLU A 118 20.74 -13.16 15.93
CA GLU A 118 22.16 -12.98 16.23
C GLU A 118 23.01 -14.12 15.69
N GLU A 119 22.50 -15.37 15.75
CA GLU A 119 23.24 -16.55 15.26
C GLU A 119 23.48 -16.48 13.75
N LYS A 120 22.53 -15.92 13.00
CA LYS A 120 22.61 -15.75 11.54
C LYS A 120 23.11 -14.37 11.12
N THR A 121 23.40 -13.50 12.08
CA THR A 121 23.83 -12.12 11.85
C THR A 121 22.93 -11.43 10.83
N THR A 122 21.61 -11.52 11.05
CA THR A 122 20.62 -10.99 10.09
C THR A 122 19.44 -10.36 10.81
N HIS A 123 18.83 -9.36 10.18
CA HIS A 123 17.60 -8.73 10.63
C HIS A 123 16.42 -9.41 9.94
N ASN A 124 15.56 -10.04 10.72
CA ASN A 124 14.34 -10.64 10.24
C ASN A 124 13.27 -9.57 10.03
N HIS A 125 12.63 -9.57 8.88
CA HIS A 125 11.55 -8.66 8.56
C HIS A 125 10.60 -9.24 7.52
N ARG A 126 9.41 -8.68 7.47
CA ARG A 126 8.47 -8.84 6.38
C ARG A 126 8.18 -7.49 5.75
N SER A 127 7.89 -7.47 4.48
CA SER A 127 7.54 -6.23 3.80
C SER A 127 6.47 -6.46 2.75
N VAL A 128 5.66 -5.45 2.56
CA VAL A 128 4.70 -5.38 1.44
C VAL A 128 5.05 -4.15 0.62
N TYR A 129 5.34 -4.37 -0.65
CA TYR A 129 5.61 -3.33 -1.62
C TYR A 129 4.38 -3.16 -2.53
N ILE A 130 3.93 -1.95 -2.67
CA ILE A 130 2.73 -1.58 -3.39
C ILE A 130 3.10 -0.53 -4.45
N LEU A 131 2.52 -0.66 -5.65
CA LEU A 131 2.50 0.38 -6.66
C LEU A 131 1.06 0.74 -6.98
N GLY A 132 0.82 1.99 -7.30
CA GLY A 132 -0.49 2.46 -7.72
C GLY A 132 -0.48 3.93 -8.10
N ILE A 133 -1.65 4.45 -8.41
CA ILE A 133 -1.86 5.87 -8.66
C ILE A 133 -2.35 6.53 -7.37
N LEU A 134 -1.72 7.64 -7.01
CA LEU A 134 -2.15 8.45 -5.89
C LEU A 134 -3.20 9.44 -6.37
N GLU A 135 -4.36 9.45 -5.73
CA GLU A 135 -5.47 10.32 -6.08
C GLU A 135 -5.96 11.10 -4.86
N GLU A 136 -6.61 12.23 -5.09
CA GLU A 136 -7.28 12.97 -4.03
C GLU A 136 -8.71 12.50 -3.88
N VAL A 137 -9.15 12.21 -2.66
CA VAL A 137 -10.54 11.86 -2.38
C VAL A 137 -11.36 13.14 -2.33
N GLU A 138 -12.37 13.24 -3.20
CA GLU A 138 -13.28 14.41 -3.23
C GLU A 138 -14.51 14.21 -2.35
N SER A 139 -15.01 12.97 -2.25
CA SER A 139 -16.21 12.63 -1.49
C SER A 139 -16.05 12.95 0.01
N LYS A 140 -16.90 13.84 0.52
CA LYS A 140 -16.94 14.16 1.96
C LYS A 140 -17.31 12.96 2.83
N GLU A 141 -18.20 12.11 2.32
CA GLU A 141 -18.60 10.87 3.00
C GLU A 141 -17.40 9.94 3.16
N THR A 142 -16.66 9.68 2.08
CA THR A 142 -15.44 8.85 2.12
C THR A 142 -14.37 9.47 3.02
N LYS A 143 -14.18 10.80 2.98
CA LYS A 143 -13.24 11.49 3.88
C LYS A 143 -13.61 11.28 5.34
N LYS A 144 -14.90 11.36 5.67
CA LYS A 144 -15.40 11.14 7.01
C LYS A 144 -15.17 9.72 7.49
N ASP A 145 -15.53 8.72 6.67
CA ASP A 145 -15.33 7.30 6.97
C ASP A 145 -13.86 6.96 7.22
N VAL A 146 -12.96 7.53 6.40
CA VAL A 146 -11.51 7.36 6.57
C VAL A 146 -11.03 7.97 7.88
N LEU A 147 -11.48 9.18 8.23
CA LEU A 147 -11.09 9.84 9.47
C LEU A 147 -11.62 9.10 10.70
N GLU A 148 -12.85 8.63 10.68
CA GLU A 148 -13.45 7.84 11.76
C GLU A 148 -12.67 6.53 11.95
N THR A 149 -12.34 5.85 10.84
CA THR A 149 -11.55 4.61 10.86
C THR A 149 -10.13 4.88 11.38
N LEU A 150 -9.51 5.99 10.97
CA LEU A 150 -8.19 6.40 11.44
C LEU A 150 -8.16 6.61 12.96
N VAL A 151 -9.12 7.37 13.47
CA VAL A 151 -9.24 7.61 14.93
C VAL A 151 -9.46 6.31 15.67
N HIS A 152 -10.36 5.47 15.19
CA HIS A 152 -10.62 4.17 15.81
C HIS A 152 -9.37 3.26 15.81
N THR A 153 -8.60 3.28 14.74
CA THR A 153 -7.41 2.42 14.59
C THR A 153 -6.23 2.91 15.43
N LEU A 154 -5.93 4.22 15.37
CA LEU A 154 -4.76 4.78 16.05
C LEU A 154 -5.04 5.16 17.51
N CYS A 155 -6.27 5.51 17.83
CA CYS A 155 -6.67 6.00 19.15
C CYS A 155 -7.96 5.30 19.64
N PRO A 156 -7.98 3.97 19.80
CA PRO A 156 -9.21 3.20 20.07
C PRO A 156 -9.91 3.57 21.38
N THR A 157 -9.21 4.23 22.28
CA THR A 157 -9.79 4.70 23.57
C THR A 157 -10.42 6.09 23.47
N GLN A 158 -10.19 6.81 22.38
CA GLN A 158 -10.72 8.15 22.17
C GLN A 158 -12.08 8.08 21.49
N LYS A 159 -13.02 8.89 22.00
CA LYS A 159 -14.31 9.14 21.36
C LYS A 159 -14.24 10.51 20.71
N VAL A 160 -14.01 10.54 19.41
CA VAL A 160 -13.93 11.78 18.63
C VAL A 160 -15.05 11.75 17.61
N ASP A 161 -15.96 12.72 17.71
CA ASP A 161 -16.97 12.91 16.67
C ASP A 161 -16.35 13.71 15.53
N ILE A 162 -16.26 13.09 14.36
CA ILE A 162 -15.72 13.75 13.16
C ILE A 162 -16.75 14.73 12.63
N THR A 163 -16.43 16.02 12.76
CA THR A 163 -17.28 17.12 12.27
C THR A 163 -16.98 17.45 10.81
N ASP A 164 -17.95 18.08 10.13
CA ASP A 164 -17.77 18.55 8.76
C ASP A 164 -16.60 19.54 8.66
N GLN A 165 -16.39 20.38 9.67
CA GLN A 165 -15.25 21.29 9.72
C GLN A 165 -13.91 20.54 9.75
N MET A 166 -13.81 19.40 10.45
CA MET A 166 -12.61 18.57 10.45
C MET A 166 -12.37 17.98 9.06
N VAL A 167 -13.44 17.48 8.42
CA VAL A 167 -13.39 16.94 7.04
C VAL A 167 -12.93 18.02 6.06
N ASP A 168 -13.47 19.23 6.17
CA ASP A 168 -13.15 20.34 5.28
C ASP A 168 -11.71 20.89 5.49
N ASN A 169 -11.10 20.67 6.63
CA ASN A 169 -9.75 21.18 6.95
C ASN A 169 -8.61 20.27 6.53
N VAL A 170 -8.89 19.03 6.17
CA VAL A 170 -7.87 18.04 5.83
C VAL A 170 -7.96 17.60 4.37
N ASN A 171 -6.90 16.96 3.90
CA ASN A 171 -6.93 16.21 2.67
C ASN A 171 -6.79 14.72 2.95
N ILE A 172 -7.53 13.91 2.19
CA ILE A 172 -7.38 12.47 2.15
C ILE A 172 -6.87 12.10 0.76
N LEU A 173 -5.75 11.41 0.74
CA LEU A 173 -5.22 10.80 -0.47
C LEU A 173 -5.59 9.33 -0.48
N GLU A 174 -5.90 8.82 -1.65
CA GLU A 174 -6.20 7.42 -1.92
C GLU A 174 -5.11 6.84 -2.82
N LEU A 175 -4.61 5.65 -2.50
CA LEU A 175 -3.74 4.90 -3.39
C LEU A 175 -4.54 3.73 -3.98
N ASP A 176 -4.87 3.84 -5.26
CA ASP A 176 -5.48 2.77 -6.04
C ASP A 176 -4.40 1.75 -6.41
N ILE A 177 -4.49 0.56 -5.81
CA ILE A 177 -3.46 -0.47 -5.93
C ILE A 177 -3.48 -1.07 -7.33
N GLN A 178 -2.34 -1.01 -8.01
CA GLN A 178 -2.14 -1.62 -9.31
C GLN A 178 -1.21 -2.84 -9.26
N TYR A 179 -0.35 -2.88 -8.26
CA TYR A 179 0.57 -3.98 -8.03
C TYR A 179 0.89 -4.08 -6.54
N MET A 180 0.92 -5.29 -6.00
CA MET A 180 1.31 -5.54 -4.62
C MET A 180 2.10 -6.84 -4.53
N ILE A 181 3.15 -6.83 -3.74
CA ILE A 181 3.96 -8.01 -3.47
C ILE A 181 4.44 -8.03 -2.03
N GLY A 182 4.15 -9.12 -1.35
CA GLY A 182 4.65 -9.41 -0.01
C GLY A 182 5.91 -10.28 -0.05
N LYS A 183 6.81 -10.00 0.86
CA LYS A 183 8.05 -10.76 1.00
C LYS A 183 8.48 -10.87 2.44
N GLU A 184 8.98 -12.05 2.82
CA GLU A 184 9.61 -12.25 4.12
C GLU A 184 11.11 -12.52 3.99
N HIS A 185 11.84 -12.09 5.01
CA HIS A 185 13.22 -12.41 5.24
C HIS A 185 13.35 -12.91 6.69
N ILE A 186 13.02 -14.18 6.90
CA ILE A 186 13.10 -14.85 8.20
C ILE A 186 14.17 -15.95 8.08
N ARG A 187 15.08 -16.00 9.05
CA ARG A 187 16.19 -16.97 9.08
C ARG A 187 16.42 -17.53 10.48
#